data_731fe1b9d841ca7411e8e68c99e88f84
#
_entry.id   731fe1b9d841ca7411e8e68c99e88f84
#
_cell.length_a   1.000
_cell.length_b   1.000
_cell.length_c   1.000
_cell.angle_alpha   90.00
_cell.angle_beta   90.00
_cell.angle_gamma   90.00
#
_symmetry.space_group_name_H-M   'P 1'
#
loop_
_entity.id
_entity.type
_entity.pdbx_description
1 polymer ?
#
loop_
_entity_poly.entity_id
_entity_poly.type
_entity_poly.pdbx_seq_one_letter_code
_entity_poly.pdbx_strand_id
1 'polypeptide(L)'
;MKFNIFQFKISSEAADRINEVGFDGDLGKFAIEAKITRDVGCFGSERWEPSMAAKFNLVAECEASNLEDVFHMGNGYGDQSKFTKLGNMHSLSVGDLVECVDTGDVLMVDPTGWTAVSYQGLRWWA
;
A
#
# COMPACT_ATOMS: atom_id res chain seq x y z
N MET A 1 -2.27 19.53 4.20
CA MET A 1 -1.01 18.76 4.18
C MET A 1 -0.94 17.90 2.94
N LYS A 2 0.24 17.65 2.45
CA LYS A 2 0.44 16.79 1.28
C LYS A 2 0.69 15.35 1.72
N PHE A 3 0.04 14.40 1.03
CA PHE A 3 0.17 12.97 1.26
C PHE A 3 0.49 12.25 -0.05
N ASN A 4 1.32 11.23 0.06
CA ASN A 4 1.59 10.29 -1.03
C ASN A 4 0.98 8.93 -0.68
N ILE A 5 0.37 8.29 -1.67
CA ILE A 5 -0.27 6.99 -1.51
C ILE A 5 0.52 5.94 -2.26
N PHE A 6 0.85 4.85 -1.57
CA PHE A 6 1.59 3.72 -2.13
C PHE A 6 0.74 2.47 -2.03
N GLN A 7 0.71 1.70 -3.10
CA GLN A 7 -0.02 0.44 -3.14
C GLN A 7 0.86 -0.66 -3.70
N PHE A 8 0.59 -1.87 -3.27
CA PHE A 8 1.19 -3.08 -3.80
C PHE A 8 0.22 -3.75 -4.77
N LYS A 9 0.75 -4.18 -5.91
CA LYS A 9 0.02 -5.00 -6.87
C LYS A 9 0.85 -6.24 -7.16
N ILE A 10 0.26 -7.42 -6.95
CA ILE A 10 0.94 -8.67 -7.26
C ILE A 10 1.23 -8.78 -8.75
N SER A 11 2.42 -9.25 -9.11
CA SER A 11 2.77 -9.49 -10.50
C SER A 11 1.99 -10.69 -11.07
N SER A 12 1.78 -10.70 -12.39
CA SER A 12 1.12 -11.84 -13.06
C SER A 12 1.89 -13.12 -12.84
N GLU A 13 3.23 -13.05 -12.88
CA GLU A 13 4.10 -14.21 -12.66
C GLU A 13 3.94 -14.77 -11.26
N ALA A 14 3.90 -13.89 -10.23
CA ALA A 14 3.70 -14.32 -8.85
C ALA A 14 2.31 -14.95 -8.67
N ALA A 15 1.27 -14.34 -9.24
CA ALA A 15 -0.09 -14.86 -9.19
C ALA A 15 -0.18 -16.24 -9.82
N ASP A 16 0.45 -16.44 -10.97
CA ASP A 16 0.50 -17.73 -11.68
C ASP A 16 1.19 -18.80 -10.81
N ARG A 17 2.30 -18.43 -10.18
CA ARG A 17 3.03 -19.37 -9.32
C ARG A 17 2.22 -19.75 -8.09
N ILE A 18 1.53 -18.81 -7.47
CA ILE A 18 0.64 -19.10 -6.34
C ILE A 18 -0.49 -20.03 -6.76
N ASN A 19 -1.08 -19.81 -7.92
CA ASN A 19 -2.14 -20.69 -8.45
C ASN A 19 -1.63 -22.08 -8.73
N GLU A 20 -0.37 -22.22 -9.12
CA GLU A 20 0.23 -23.52 -9.41
C GLU A 20 0.55 -24.33 -8.15
N VAL A 21 1.17 -23.71 -7.14
CA VAL A 21 1.73 -24.41 -5.99
C VAL A 21 1.05 -24.08 -4.66
N GLY A 22 0.17 -23.08 -4.63
CA GLY A 22 -0.45 -22.57 -3.40
C GLY A 22 0.46 -21.64 -2.60
N PHE A 23 -0.13 -20.93 -1.61
CA PHE A 23 0.64 -20.03 -0.76
C PHE A 23 1.68 -20.74 0.11
N ASP A 24 1.46 -21.99 0.43
CA ASP A 24 2.37 -22.79 1.25
C ASP A 24 3.34 -23.64 0.42
N GLY A 25 3.28 -23.53 -0.91
CA GLY A 25 4.19 -24.22 -1.81
C GLY A 25 5.52 -23.52 -1.97
N ASP A 26 6.32 -24.02 -2.92
CA ASP A 26 7.61 -23.41 -3.24
C ASP A 26 7.39 -22.19 -4.15
N LEU A 27 7.40 -21.01 -3.53
CA LEU A 27 7.17 -19.75 -4.21
C LEU A 27 8.47 -19.07 -4.70
N GLY A 28 9.63 -19.52 -4.20
CA GLY A 28 10.94 -19.00 -4.61
C GLY A 28 11.02 -17.47 -4.46
N LYS A 29 11.38 -16.78 -5.54
CA LYS A 29 11.52 -15.32 -5.56
C LYS A 29 10.19 -14.57 -5.35
N PHE A 30 9.05 -15.24 -5.42
CA PHE A 30 7.73 -14.62 -5.23
C PHE A 30 7.21 -14.72 -3.81
N ALA A 31 7.99 -15.26 -2.87
CA ALA A 31 7.55 -15.47 -1.50
C ALA A 31 7.13 -14.17 -0.80
N ILE A 32 7.86 -13.07 -1.01
CA ILE A 32 7.53 -11.78 -0.41
C ILE A 32 6.24 -11.22 -0.98
N GLU A 33 6.04 -11.27 -2.30
CA GLU A 33 4.79 -10.82 -2.93
C GLU A 33 3.58 -11.60 -2.42
N ALA A 34 3.72 -12.92 -2.27
CA ALA A 34 2.68 -13.78 -1.73
C ALA A 34 2.34 -13.40 -0.28
N LYS A 35 3.36 -13.12 0.52
CA LYS A 35 3.19 -12.74 1.92
C LYS A 35 2.48 -11.38 2.05
N ILE A 36 2.83 -10.41 1.22
CA ILE A 36 2.14 -9.11 1.21
C ILE A 36 0.67 -9.33 0.84
N THR A 37 0.40 -10.10 -0.20
CA THR A 37 -0.97 -10.35 -0.68
C THR A 37 -1.84 -11.03 0.37
N ARG A 38 -1.35 -12.10 0.97
CA ARG A 38 -2.12 -12.89 1.93
C ARG A 38 -2.15 -12.26 3.31
N ASP A 39 -0.98 -11.91 3.85
CA ASP A 39 -0.85 -11.56 5.26
C ASP A 39 -1.11 -10.06 5.49
N VAL A 40 -0.41 -9.18 4.78
CA VAL A 40 -0.57 -7.74 4.96
C VAL A 40 -1.94 -7.28 4.45
N GLY A 41 -2.42 -7.82 3.35
CA GLY A 41 -3.74 -7.49 2.81
C GLY A 41 -4.90 -7.88 3.71
N CYS A 42 -4.70 -8.85 4.61
CA CYS A 42 -5.74 -9.31 5.54
C CYS A 42 -5.54 -8.76 6.96
N PHE A 43 -4.31 -8.70 7.44
CA PHE A 43 -3.98 -8.37 8.83
C PHE A 43 -3.30 -7.02 9.01
N GLY A 44 -2.89 -6.37 7.93
CA GLY A 44 -2.28 -5.04 7.99
C GLY A 44 -0.90 -5.04 8.64
N SER A 45 -0.67 -4.04 9.50
CA SER A 45 0.64 -3.76 10.08
C SER A 45 1.19 -4.88 10.97
N GLU A 46 0.34 -5.72 11.50
CA GLU A 46 0.75 -6.88 12.31
C GLU A 46 1.69 -7.82 11.54
N ARG A 47 1.55 -7.87 10.23
CA ARG A 47 2.33 -8.74 9.35
C ARG A 47 3.36 -7.97 8.52
N TRP A 48 3.51 -6.69 8.76
CA TRP A 48 4.42 -5.84 8.01
C TRP A 48 5.89 -6.10 8.35
N GLU A 49 6.71 -6.14 7.29
CA GLU A 49 8.16 -6.14 7.40
C GLU A 49 8.69 -4.94 6.61
N PRO A 50 9.61 -4.13 7.17
CA PRO A 50 10.08 -2.90 6.51
C PRO A 50 10.60 -3.08 5.09
N SER A 51 11.20 -4.22 4.78
CA SER A 51 11.71 -4.53 3.43
C SER A 51 10.60 -4.69 2.39
N MET A 52 9.36 -4.91 2.81
CA MET A 52 8.22 -5.02 1.89
C MET A 52 7.93 -3.70 1.17
N ALA A 53 8.33 -2.57 1.76
CA ALA A 53 8.10 -1.25 1.17
C ALA A 53 8.67 -1.12 -0.25
N ALA A 54 9.77 -1.81 -0.55
CA ALA A 54 10.39 -1.80 -1.87
C ALA A 54 9.48 -2.37 -2.97
N LYS A 55 8.45 -3.12 -2.61
CA LYS A 55 7.48 -3.69 -3.55
C LYS A 55 6.28 -2.77 -3.80
N PHE A 56 6.15 -1.70 -3.06
CA PHE A 56 5.05 -0.74 -3.21
C PHE A 56 5.40 0.33 -4.22
N ASN A 57 4.38 0.84 -4.90
CA ASN A 57 4.54 1.89 -5.91
C ASN A 57 3.72 3.12 -5.52
N LEU A 58 4.26 4.29 -5.82
CA LEU A 58 3.54 5.54 -5.69
C LEU A 58 2.41 5.57 -6.73
N VAL A 59 1.16 5.64 -6.27
CA VAL A 59 -0.02 5.59 -7.15
C VAL A 59 -0.84 6.86 -7.14
N ALA A 60 -0.67 7.72 -6.12
CA ALA A 60 -1.41 8.97 -6.05
C ALA A 60 -0.75 9.94 -5.07
N GLU A 61 -1.09 11.22 -5.22
CA GLU A 61 -0.77 12.25 -4.24
C GLU A 61 -2.01 13.11 -4.02
N CYS A 62 -2.13 13.70 -2.82
CA CYS A 62 -3.28 14.54 -2.52
C CYS A 62 -2.94 15.60 -1.46
N GLU A 63 -3.76 16.67 -1.47
CA GLU A 63 -3.83 17.63 -0.39
C GLU A 63 -5.03 17.30 0.47
N ALA A 64 -4.82 17.15 1.77
CA ALA A 64 -5.88 16.80 2.71
C ALA A 64 -5.59 17.38 4.08
N SER A 65 -6.64 17.49 4.91
CA SER A 65 -6.51 18.00 6.28
C SER A 65 -6.00 16.94 7.24
N ASN A 66 -6.32 15.69 6.99
CA ASN A 66 -6.00 14.57 7.87
C ASN A 66 -6.12 13.24 7.11
N LEU A 67 -5.84 12.13 7.81
CA LEU A 67 -5.88 10.79 7.20
C LEU A 67 -7.30 10.35 6.81
N GLU A 68 -8.33 10.81 7.51
CA GLU A 68 -9.71 10.47 7.14
C GLU A 68 -10.07 11.09 5.78
N ASP A 69 -9.65 12.32 5.54
CA ASP A 69 -9.82 12.98 4.24
C ASP A 69 -9.10 12.20 3.14
N VAL A 70 -7.88 11.76 3.41
CA VAL A 70 -7.12 10.93 2.46
C VAL A 70 -7.90 9.66 2.12
N PHE A 71 -8.42 8.99 3.14
CA PHE A 71 -9.18 7.76 2.95
C PHE A 71 -10.46 8.01 2.13
N HIS A 72 -11.19 9.07 2.43
CA HIS A 72 -12.37 9.46 1.67
C HIS A 72 -12.05 9.72 0.21
N MET A 73 -11.03 10.54 -0.06
CA MET A 73 -10.63 10.85 -1.43
C MET A 73 -10.13 9.62 -2.19
N GLY A 74 -9.37 8.77 -1.51
CA GLY A 74 -8.86 7.52 -2.09
C GLY A 74 -9.95 6.50 -2.39
N ASN A 75 -11.15 6.68 -1.85
CA ASN A 75 -12.33 5.86 -2.11
C ASN A 75 -13.37 6.57 -3.00
N GLY A 76 -12.99 7.66 -3.63
CA GLY A 76 -13.83 8.37 -4.60
C GLY A 76 -14.76 9.42 -4.00
N TYR A 77 -14.58 9.77 -2.72
CA TYR A 77 -15.39 10.77 -2.03
C TYR A 77 -14.58 12.05 -1.79
N GLY A 78 -15.23 13.07 -1.29
CA GLY A 78 -14.58 14.33 -0.97
C GLY A 78 -14.19 15.14 -2.21
N ASP A 79 -13.26 16.07 -2.03
CA ASP A 79 -12.82 16.98 -3.09
C ASP A 79 -11.78 16.29 -4.00
N GLN A 80 -12.24 15.68 -5.06
CA GLN A 80 -11.39 14.97 -6.01
C GLN A 80 -10.44 15.88 -6.78
N SER A 81 -10.66 17.20 -6.78
CA SER A 81 -9.74 18.15 -7.43
C SER A 81 -8.38 18.21 -6.71
N LYS A 82 -8.34 17.79 -5.46
CA LYS A 82 -7.12 17.73 -4.63
C LYS A 82 -6.43 16.37 -4.66
N PHE A 83 -6.94 15.46 -5.47
CA PHE A 83 -6.44 14.08 -5.56
C PHE A 83 -5.93 13.80 -6.96
N THR A 84 -4.65 13.49 -7.09
CA THR A 84 -4.00 13.23 -8.38
C THR A 84 -3.55 11.77 -8.46
N LYS A 85 -4.15 11.02 -9.37
CA LYS A 85 -3.70 9.66 -9.67
C LYS A 85 -2.45 9.72 -10.53
N LEU A 86 -1.41 8.99 -10.12
CA LEU A 86 -0.13 8.90 -10.82
C LEU A 86 0.05 7.56 -11.53
N GLY A 87 -0.81 6.59 -11.25
CA GLY A 87 -0.78 5.27 -11.84
C GLY A 87 -2.08 4.53 -11.60
N ASN A 88 -2.12 3.26 -11.92
CA ASN A 88 -3.27 2.42 -11.62
C ASN A 88 -3.39 2.25 -10.13
N MET A 89 -4.54 2.66 -9.57
CA MET A 89 -4.82 2.46 -8.16
C MET A 89 -6.19 1.86 -7.96
N HIS A 90 -6.32 1.04 -6.93
CA HIS A 90 -7.60 0.61 -6.39
C HIS A 90 -8.00 1.51 -5.23
N SER A 91 -9.24 1.40 -4.76
CA SER A 91 -9.68 2.10 -3.55
C SER A 91 -8.76 1.79 -2.37
N LEU A 92 -8.54 2.77 -1.50
CA LEU A 92 -7.72 2.57 -0.31
C LEU A 92 -8.28 1.45 0.55
N SER A 93 -7.42 0.53 0.92
CA SER A 93 -7.80 -0.67 1.68
C SER A 93 -6.66 -1.11 2.61
N VAL A 94 -6.95 -2.07 3.46
CA VAL A 94 -5.97 -2.64 4.41
C VAL A 94 -4.68 -3.02 3.67
N GLY A 95 -3.56 -2.60 4.25
CA GLY A 95 -2.24 -2.86 3.70
C GLY A 95 -1.68 -1.75 2.83
N ASP A 96 -2.49 -0.76 2.44
CA ASP A 96 -2.00 0.40 1.68
C ASP A 96 -1.22 1.35 2.59
N LEU A 97 -0.25 2.05 2.01
CA LEU A 97 0.60 2.99 2.73
C LEU A 97 0.29 4.43 2.34
N VAL A 98 0.28 5.31 3.33
CA VAL A 98 0.15 6.75 3.13
C VAL A 98 1.31 7.44 3.84
N GLU A 99 2.07 8.21 3.07
CA GLU A 99 3.15 9.04 3.61
C GLU A 99 2.65 10.46 3.81
N CYS A 100 2.86 11.00 5.02
CA CYS A 100 2.71 12.44 5.25
C CYS A 100 4.01 13.11 4.83
N VAL A 101 3.98 13.87 3.73
CA VAL A 101 5.19 14.48 3.17
C VAL A 101 5.84 15.46 4.14
N ASP A 102 5.03 16.20 4.90
CA ASP A 102 5.52 17.22 5.83
C ASP A 102 6.31 16.62 7.00
N THR A 103 5.93 15.44 7.48
CA THR A 103 6.57 14.80 8.64
C THR A 103 7.49 13.64 8.26
N GLY A 104 7.31 13.06 7.07
CA GLY A 104 8.01 11.86 6.65
C GLY A 104 7.45 10.56 7.25
N ASP A 105 6.38 10.65 8.05
CA ASP A 105 5.75 9.47 8.63
C ASP A 105 5.01 8.68 7.56
N VAL A 106 5.13 7.36 7.62
CA VAL A 106 4.38 6.44 6.78
C VAL A 106 3.42 5.65 7.65
N LEU A 107 2.16 5.67 7.27
CA LEU A 107 1.09 4.98 7.99
C LEU A 107 0.43 3.96 7.08
N MET A 108 0.09 2.82 7.68
CA MET A 108 -0.63 1.76 6.98
C MET A 108 -2.10 1.79 7.35
N VAL A 109 -2.96 1.55 6.36
CA VAL A 109 -4.37 1.28 6.62
C VAL A 109 -4.47 -0.09 7.27
N ASP A 110 -4.97 -0.13 8.49
CA ASP A 110 -5.20 -1.34 9.26
C ASP A 110 -6.68 -1.72 9.24
N PRO A 111 -7.05 -2.94 9.66
CA PRO A 111 -8.45 -3.32 9.81
C PRO A 111 -9.22 -2.37 10.73
N THR A 112 -8.53 -1.76 11.70
CA THR A 112 -9.11 -0.77 12.60
C THR A 112 -8.20 0.46 12.69
N GLY A 113 -8.37 1.40 11.75
CA GLY A 113 -7.65 2.67 11.76
C GLY A 113 -6.30 2.64 11.05
N TRP A 114 -5.34 3.37 11.58
CA TRP A 114 -4.04 3.62 10.98
C TRP A 114 -2.91 3.27 11.94
N THR A 115 -1.82 2.74 11.42
CA THR A 115 -0.64 2.42 12.22
C THR A 115 0.62 2.93 11.53
N ALA A 116 1.46 3.66 12.26
CA ALA A 116 2.76 4.08 11.76
C ALA A 116 3.66 2.86 11.58
N VAL A 117 4.34 2.78 10.45
CA VAL A 117 5.22 1.66 10.12
C VAL A 117 6.60 2.16 9.72
N SER A 118 7.62 1.36 10.01
CA SER A 118 8.96 1.59 9.49
C SER A 118 9.07 1.02 8.07
N TYR A 119 9.98 1.57 7.26
CA TYR A 119 10.08 1.19 5.87
C TYR A 119 11.51 1.28 5.36
N GLN A 120 11.78 0.50 4.30
CA GLN A 120 13.06 0.52 3.59
C GLN A 120 12.76 0.54 2.09
N GLY A 121 13.38 1.47 1.37
CA GLY A 121 13.30 1.47 -0.08
C GLY A 121 11.95 1.87 -0.67
N LEU A 122 11.17 2.68 0.05
CA LEU A 122 9.91 3.19 -0.48
C LEU A 122 10.18 4.07 -1.70
N ARG A 123 9.41 3.87 -2.78
CA ARG A 123 9.62 4.57 -4.04
C ARG A 123 8.72 5.78 -4.16
N TRP A 124 9.32 6.97 -4.27
CA TRP A 124 8.59 8.22 -4.48
C TRP A 124 8.35 8.52 -5.97
N TRP A 125 8.93 7.74 -6.86
CA TRP A 125 8.70 7.83 -8.30
C TRP A 125 8.11 6.50 -8.78
N ALA A 126 7.05 6.61 -9.55
CA ALA A 126 6.41 5.43 -10.11
C ALA A 126 6.99 5.08 -11.48
#